data_ed433e8b5fd08cdc7e24d39d1c2ffd73
#
_entry.id   ed433e8b5fd08cdc7e24d39d1c2ffd73
#
_cell.length_a   1.000
_cell.length_b   1.000
_cell.length_c   1.000
_cell.angle_alpha   90.00
_cell.angle_beta   90.00
_cell.angle_gamma   90.00
#
_symmetry.space_group_name_H-M   'P 1'
#
loop_
_entity.id
_entity.type
_entity.pdbx_description
1 polymer ?
#
loop_
_entity_poly.entity_id
_entity_poly.type
_entity_poly.pdbx_seq_one_letter_code
_entity_poly.pdbx_strand_id
1 'polypeptide(L)'
;ISYIYTSPSSYLHPIRWETTIAESGHGVALYDVLTGKQWNDKDKTMFKNPYSQFVKLETDFTKTWTRDAVSKLVGHINAGIIYSYGNSDWLPNSEMFYVGGANSLRAFPVRGVGPGRFPGYGDKAISYLMQNGDIKFVCNLEYRCQLFGSLHGAFFFDAGNVWNFDEDYDDADARKVFADSKFSFSRFFNDLALNTGVGLRYDLDFLILRLDWGIGLHMPFDTGKAGYFNNN
;
A
#
# COMPACT_ATOMS: atom_id res chain seq x y z
N ILE A 1 3.10 12.37 -13.34
CA ILE A 1 4.13 11.88 -14.29
C ILE A 1 4.54 10.49 -13.86
N SER A 2 4.50 9.53 -14.79
CA SER A 2 4.95 8.17 -14.51
C SER A 2 6.14 7.82 -15.42
N TYR A 3 7.12 7.16 -14.84
CA TYR A 3 8.22 6.51 -15.55
C TYR A 3 8.05 5.00 -15.46
N ILE A 4 8.04 4.31 -16.60
CA ILE A 4 7.90 2.86 -16.67
C ILE A 4 9.09 2.29 -17.44
N TYR A 5 9.84 1.41 -16.77
CA TYR A 5 10.87 0.59 -17.40
C TYR A 5 10.44 -0.87 -17.39
N THR A 6 10.47 -1.48 -18.55
CA THR A 6 10.25 -2.93 -18.70
C THR A 6 11.43 -3.50 -19.47
N SER A 7 12.09 -4.48 -18.91
CA SER A 7 13.19 -5.16 -19.58
C SER A 7 12.71 -5.85 -20.85
N PRO A 8 13.58 -5.98 -21.89
CA PRO A 8 13.23 -6.72 -23.10
C PRO A 8 12.72 -8.15 -22.81
N SER A 9 11.81 -8.63 -23.63
CA SER A 9 11.22 -9.98 -23.52
C SER A 9 12.23 -11.13 -23.63
N SER A 10 13.41 -10.85 -24.20
CA SER A 10 14.52 -11.81 -24.31
C SER A 10 15.30 -12.01 -23.01
N TYR A 11 15.05 -11.19 -21.99
CA TYR A 11 15.76 -11.33 -20.72
C TYR A 11 15.26 -12.55 -19.94
N LEU A 12 16.19 -13.40 -19.51
CA LEU A 12 15.88 -14.56 -18.67
C LEU A 12 15.28 -14.16 -17.31
N HIS A 13 15.70 -13.01 -16.79
CA HIS A 13 15.25 -12.47 -15.49
C HIS A 13 14.63 -11.09 -15.68
N PRO A 14 13.39 -10.98 -16.20
CA PRO A 14 12.78 -9.71 -16.53
C PRO A 14 12.53 -8.86 -15.27
N ILE A 15 12.66 -7.54 -15.47
CA ILE A 15 12.39 -6.50 -14.48
C ILE A 15 11.31 -5.58 -15.06
N ARG A 16 10.34 -5.23 -14.20
CA ARG A 16 9.42 -4.11 -14.42
C ARG A 16 9.57 -3.14 -13.27
N TRP A 17 9.81 -1.90 -13.60
CA TRP A 17 9.90 -0.82 -12.62
C TRP A 17 9.04 0.35 -13.07
N GLU A 18 8.14 0.76 -12.22
CA GLU A 18 7.27 1.89 -12.43
C GLU A 18 7.41 2.86 -11.25
N THR A 19 7.60 4.13 -11.54
CA THR A 19 7.62 5.18 -10.52
C THR A 19 6.70 6.29 -10.97
N THR A 20 5.76 6.65 -10.11
CA THR A 20 4.79 7.71 -10.35
C THR A 20 5.02 8.85 -9.36
N ILE A 21 5.12 10.06 -9.89
CA ILE A 21 5.09 11.30 -9.12
C ILE A 21 3.80 12.02 -9.49
N ALA A 22 2.98 12.29 -8.50
CA ALA A 22 1.77 13.08 -8.63
C ALA A 22 1.83 14.29 -7.69
N GLU A 23 1.27 15.39 -8.13
CA GLU A 23 1.15 16.59 -7.34
C GLU A 23 -0.25 17.20 -7.52
N SER A 24 -0.72 17.89 -6.51
CA SER A 24 -2.01 18.60 -6.55
C SER A 24 -1.89 19.98 -5.92
N GLY A 25 -2.65 20.92 -6.45
CA GLY A 25 -2.84 22.25 -5.87
C GLY A 25 -1.73 23.27 -6.16
N HIS A 26 -0.60 22.91 -6.75
CA HIS A 26 0.51 23.84 -7.03
C HIS A 26 0.13 24.99 -7.96
N GLY A 27 -0.53 24.68 -9.07
CA GLY A 27 -0.94 25.70 -10.04
C GLY A 27 -1.92 26.70 -9.44
N VAL A 28 -2.86 26.21 -8.62
CA VAL A 28 -3.83 27.05 -7.92
C VAL A 28 -3.15 27.90 -6.85
N ALA A 29 -2.24 27.33 -6.08
CA ALA A 29 -1.48 28.07 -5.08
C ALA A 29 -0.59 29.14 -5.68
N LEU A 30 0.02 28.90 -6.84
CA LEU A 30 0.79 29.90 -7.57
C LEU A 30 -0.11 31.04 -8.03
N TYR A 31 -1.30 30.75 -8.56
CA TYR A 31 -2.27 31.78 -8.94
C TYR A 31 -2.70 32.62 -7.72
N ASP A 32 -2.97 31.99 -6.57
CA ASP A 32 -3.33 32.68 -5.34
C ASP A 32 -2.23 33.62 -4.84
N VAL A 33 -0.97 33.19 -4.92
CA VAL A 33 0.19 34.06 -4.59
C VAL A 33 0.31 35.24 -5.54
N LEU A 34 0.12 35.04 -6.85
CA LEU A 34 0.15 36.11 -7.84
C LEU A 34 -1.00 37.13 -7.66
N THR A 35 -2.09 36.71 -7.03
CA THR A 35 -3.25 37.56 -6.69
C THR A 35 -3.17 38.19 -5.30
N GLY A 36 -2.03 38.02 -4.58
CA GLY A 36 -1.74 38.72 -3.32
C GLY A 36 -2.00 37.91 -2.04
N LYS A 37 -2.35 36.62 -2.14
CA LYS A 37 -2.41 35.74 -0.97
C LYS A 37 -1.02 35.24 -0.60
N GLN A 38 -0.79 34.90 0.67
CA GLN A 38 0.49 34.29 1.07
C GLN A 38 0.51 32.80 0.76
N TRP A 39 1.73 32.28 0.51
CA TRP A 39 1.90 30.84 0.22
C TRP A 39 1.38 29.95 1.35
N ASN A 40 1.63 30.34 2.59
CA ASN A 40 1.27 29.58 3.81
C ASN A 40 -0.13 29.89 4.35
N ASP A 41 -0.90 30.76 3.69
CA ASP A 41 -2.29 30.98 4.10
C ASP A 41 -3.07 29.67 3.96
N LYS A 42 -3.77 29.28 5.01
CA LYS A 42 -4.76 28.21 5.02
C LYS A 42 -6.12 28.74 4.63
N ASP A 43 -7.05 27.88 4.32
CA ASP A 43 -8.43 28.24 3.91
C ASP A 43 -8.55 28.89 2.52
N LYS A 44 -7.54 28.73 1.68
CA LYS A 44 -7.65 29.14 0.28
C LYS A 44 -8.66 28.25 -0.47
N THR A 45 -9.48 28.89 -1.29
CA THR A 45 -10.53 28.20 -2.05
C THR A 45 -10.42 28.47 -3.54
N MET A 46 -10.72 27.46 -4.34
CA MET A 46 -10.97 27.57 -5.77
C MET A 46 -12.45 27.32 -6.04
N PHE A 47 -13.14 28.29 -6.70
CA PHE A 47 -14.60 28.24 -6.91
C PHE A 47 -15.38 27.98 -5.61
N LYS A 48 -14.99 28.62 -4.50
CA LYS A 48 -15.56 28.46 -3.14
C LYS A 48 -15.37 27.08 -2.49
N ASN A 49 -14.60 26.20 -3.09
CA ASN A 49 -14.24 24.91 -2.49
C ASN A 49 -12.78 24.92 -2.03
N PRO A 50 -12.46 24.41 -0.85
CA PRO A 50 -11.09 24.24 -0.42
C PRO A 50 -10.39 23.24 -1.33
N TYR A 51 -9.14 23.49 -1.67
CA TYR A 51 -8.32 22.58 -2.45
C TYR A 51 -7.16 22.02 -1.63
N SER A 52 -6.84 20.77 -1.88
CA SER A 52 -5.74 20.09 -1.19
C SER A 52 -4.43 20.25 -1.97
N GLN A 53 -3.34 20.51 -1.25
CA GLN A 53 -2.00 20.55 -1.79
C GLN A 53 -1.21 19.36 -1.27
N PHE A 54 -0.72 18.52 -2.17
CA PHE A 54 0.11 17.36 -1.80
C PHE A 54 1.09 16.99 -2.91
N VAL A 55 2.13 16.29 -2.51
CA VAL A 55 3.02 15.54 -3.40
C VAL A 55 2.95 14.07 -3.03
N LYS A 56 2.82 13.21 -4.04
CA LYS A 56 2.77 11.76 -3.92
C LYS A 56 3.87 11.13 -4.78
N LEU A 57 4.63 10.26 -4.18
CA LEU A 57 5.61 9.40 -4.85
C LEU A 57 5.22 7.96 -4.60
N GLU A 58 5.10 7.17 -5.66
CA GLU A 58 4.86 5.73 -5.55
C GLU A 58 5.80 4.99 -6.50
N THR A 59 6.38 3.91 -6.05
CA THR A 59 7.22 3.03 -6.85
C THR A 59 6.73 1.59 -6.76
N ASP A 60 6.66 0.93 -7.91
CA ASP A 60 6.31 -0.47 -8.08
C ASP A 60 7.47 -1.17 -8.81
N PHE A 61 8.07 -2.15 -8.15
CA PHE A 61 9.20 -2.88 -8.68
C PHE A 61 8.92 -4.37 -8.66
N THR A 62 8.97 -5.00 -9.82
CA THR A 62 8.81 -6.44 -9.97
C THR A 62 10.03 -7.03 -10.65
N LYS A 63 10.59 -8.07 -10.07
CA LYS A 63 11.66 -8.88 -10.66
C LYS A 63 11.28 -10.33 -10.69
N THR A 64 11.48 -10.97 -11.85
CA THR A 64 11.28 -12.39 -12.02
C THR A 64 12.64 -13.08 -12.18
N TRP A 65 12.89 -14.09 -11.38
CA TRP A 65 14.02 -14.98 -11.53
C TRP A 65 13.51 -16.30 -12.14
N THR A 66 13.79 -16.51 -13.39
CA THR A 66 13.47 -17.77 -14.08
C THR A 66 14.52 -18.79 -13.71
N ARG A 67 14.11 -19.89 -13.07
CA ARG A 67 15.00 -20.97 -12.69
C ARG A 67 15.17 -21.96 -13.83
N ASP A 68 14.06 -22.37 -14.42
CA ASP A 68 13.98 -23.32 -15.52
C ASP A 68 12.71 -23.05 -16.36
N ALA A 69 12.43 -23.93 -17.35
CA ALA A 69 11.29 -23.76 -18.24
C ALA A 69 9.92 -23.85 -17.52
N VAL A 70 9.89 -24.45 -16.31
CA VAL A 70 8.64 -24.76 -15.59
C VAL A 70 8.52 -24.03 -14.27
N SER A 71 9.59 -23.36 -13.79
CA SER A 71 9.59 -22.70 -12.47
C SER A 71 10.23 -21.32 -12.49
N LYS A 72 9.66 -20.41 -11.68
CA LYS A 72 10.15 -19.04 -11.51
C LYS A 72 9.84 -18.51 -10.12
N LEU A 73 10.72 -17.64 -9.63
CA LEU A 73 10.52 -16.84 -8.44
C LEU A 73 10.19 -15.40 -8.85
N VAL A 74 9.16 -14.81 -8.28
CA VAL A 74 8.76 -13.43 -8.53
C VAL A 74 8.83 -12.66 -7.23
N GLY A 75 9.63 -11.61 -7.21
CA GLY A 75 9.67 -10.62 -6.14
C GLY A 75 9.00 -9.33 -6.60
N HIS A 76 8.15 -8.79 -5.75
CA HIS A 76 7.46 -7.52 -5.98
C HIS A 76 7.59 -6.63 -4.76
N ILE A 77 7.88 -5.36 -4.97
CA ILE A 77 7.92 -4.32 -3.93
C ILE A 77 7.09 -3.14 -4.44
N ASN A 78 6.14 -2.70 -3.62
CA ASN A 78 5.41 -1.47 -3.86
C ASN A 78 5.58 -0.58 -2.62
N ALA A 79 6.11 0.62 -2.81
CA ALA A 79 6.35 1.60 -1.75
C ALA A 79 5.84 2.96 -2.20
N GLY A 80 5.27 3.71 -1.27
CA GLY A 80 4.73 5.02 -1.57
C GLY A 80 4.78 5.96 -0.37
N ILE A 81 4.79 7.25 -0.67
CA ILE A 81 4.76 8.34 0.29
C ILE A 81 3.91 9.47 -0.29
N ILE A 82 3.03 10.04 0.52
CA ILE A 82 2.24 11.19 0.18
C ILE A 82 2.34 12.21 1.31
N TYR A 83 2.60 13.46 0.98
CA TYR A 83 2.78 14.53 1.95
C TYR A 83 1.93 15.72 1.58
N SER A 84 1.04 16.15 2.51
CA SER A 84 0.25 17.38 2.41
C SER A 84 1.05 18.58 2.92
N TYR A 85 0.83 19.73 2.33
CA TYR A 85 1.48 20.98 2.72
C TYR A 85 0.65 22.20 2.28
N GLY A 86 1.04 23.40 2.72
CA GLY A 86 0.44 24.66 2.27
C GLY A 86 -1.00 24.81 2.75
N ASN A 87 -1.95 24.75 1.82
CA ASN A 87 -3.36 25.03 2.09
C ASN A 87 -4.10 23.97 2.91
N SER A 88 -3.59 22.74 2.99
CA SER A 88 -4.28 21.65 3.67
C SER A 88 -3.39 20.86 4.63
N ASP A 89 -3.90 20.64 5.83
CA ASP A 89 -3.33 19.73 6.81
C ASP A 89 -3.92 18.31 6.67
N TRP A 90 -4.78 18.09 5.69
CA TRP A 90 -5.45 16.82 5.45
C TRP A 90 -5.32 16.36 4.01
N LEU A 91 -5.31 15.06 3.83
CA LEU A 91 -5.27 14.40 2.53
C LEU A 91 -6.66 13.85 2.17
N PRO A 92 -7.08 13.95 0.90
CA PRO A 92 -8.26 13.22 0.45
C PRO A 92 -8.09 11.71 0.63
N ASN A 93 -9.06 11.03 1.24
CA ASN A 93 -9.02 9.58 1.46
C ASN A 93 -8.82 8.77 0.17
N SER A 94 -9.23 9.32 -0.98
CA SER A 94 -9.03 8.70 -2.29
C SER A 94 -7.57 8.64 -2.73
N GLU A 95 -6.73 9.54 -2.20
CA GLU A 95 -5.31 9.65 -2.54
C GLU A 95 -4.41 8.92 -1.55
N MET A 96 -4.89 8.69 -0.33
CA MET A 96 -4.15 7.97 0.70
C MET A 96 -3.92 6.52 0.31
N PHE A 97 -2.82 5.96 0.80
CA PHE A 97 -2.48 4.56 0.58
C PHE A 97 -3.26 3.61 1.49
N TYR A 98 -3.48 2.40 1.02
CA TYR A 98 -4.02 1.29 1.79
C TYR A 98 -3.35 -0.02 1.37
N VAL A 99 -3.46 -1.04 2.21
CA VAL A 99 -2.97 -2.39 1.94
C VAL A 99 -4.05 -3.45 2.23
N GLY A 100 -3.80 -4.65 1.75
CA GLY A 100 -4.74 -5.77 1.77
C GLY A 100 -5.36 -6.05 0.40
N GLY A 101 -5.99 -7.20 0.28
CA GLY A 101 -6.59 -7.69 -0.97
C GLY A 101 -5.64 -8.47 -1.86
N ALA A 102 -6.19 -9.02 -2.94
CA ALA A 102 -5.57 -10.04 -3.79
C ALA A 102 -4.24 -9.64 -4.47
N ASN A 103 -3.96 -8.34 -4.60
CA ASN A 103 -2.74 -7.83 -5.24
C ASN A 103 -1.78 -7.15 -4.26
N SER A 104 -2.03 -7.25 -2.97
CA SER A 104 -1.24 -6.66 -1.90
C SER A 104 -0.94 -7.72 -0.83
N LEU A 105 -1.71 -7.78 0.26
CA LEU A 105 -1.60 -8.78 1.32
C LEU A 105 -2.77 -9.76 1.19
N ARG A 106 -2.54 -10.89 0.56
CA ARG A 106 -3.60 -11.79 0.04
C ARG A 106 -4.49 -12.44 1.10
N ALA A 107 -4.00 -12.62 2.32
CA ALA A 107 -4.79 -13.16 3.43
C ALA A 107 -5.62 -12.11 4.17
N PHE A 108 -5.44 -10.83 3.87
CA PHE A 108 -6.17 -9.75 4.52
C PHE A 108 -7.16 -9.09 3.56
N PRO A 109 -8.35 -8.66 4.04
CA PRO A 109 -9.27 -7.91 3.20
C PRO A 109 -8.65 -6.58 2.75
N VAL A 110 -9.21 -6.00 1.69
CA VAL A 110 -8.85 -4.65 1.25
C VAL A 110 -9.01 -3.69 2.42
N ARG A 111 -8.00 -2.85 2.67
CA ARG A 111 -7.95 -1.94 3.84
C ARG A 111 -8.07 -2.68 5.18
N GLY A 112 -7.57 -3.90 5.27
CA GLY A 112 -7.65 -4.73 6.48
C GLY A 112 -6.45 -4.60 7.42
N VAL A 113 -5.47 -3.77 7.08
CA VAL A 113 -4.22 -3.60 7.85
C VAL A 113 -3.83 -2.14 7.90
N GLY A 114 -3.39 -1.68 9.07
CA GLY A 114 -2.90 -0.33 9.30
C GLY A 114 -3.98 0.70 9.63
N PRO A 115 -3.60 1.98 9.80
CA PRO A 115 -2.22 2.48 9.80
C PRO A 115 -1.43 2.03 11.04
N GLY A 116 -0.16 1.68 10.85
CA GLY A 116 0.71 1.22 11.91
C GLY A 116 0.13 0.03 12.67
N ARG A 117 -0.05 0.19 13.99
CA ARG A 117 -0.62 -0.82 14.90
C ARG A 117 -2.10 -0.65 15.18
N PHE A 118 -2.80 0.14 14.41
CA PHE A 118 -4.23 0.35 14.59
C PHE A 118 -5.03 -0.95 14.40
N PRO A 119 -5.77 -1.42 15.41
CA PRO A 119 -6.48 -2.71 15.35
C PRO A 119 -7.80 -2.66 14.56
N GLY A 120 -8.18 -1.50 14.07
CA GLY A 120 -9.49 -1.25 13.46
C GLY A 120 -10.54 -0.81 14.49
N TYR A 121 -11.60 -0.21 13.99
CA TYR A 121 -12.78 0.10 14.78
C TYR A 121 -13.70 -1.13 14.93
N GLY A 122 -14.48 -1.17 15.99
CA GLY A 122 -15.53 -2.17 16.15
C GLY A 122 -16.59 -2.12 15.04
N ASP A 123 -16.87 -0.92 14.50
CA ASP A 123 -17.68 -0.73 13.29
C ASP A 123 -16.81 -0.92 12.04
N LYS A 124 -17.12 -1.99 11.29
CA LYS A 124 -16.36 -2.36 10.08
C LYS A 124 -16.41 -1.31 8.97
N ALA A 125 -17.51 -0.55 8.86
CA ALA A 125 -17.64 0.47 7.82
C ALA A 125 -16.73 1.66 8.11
N ILE A 126 -16.69 2.13 9.35
CA ILE A 126 -15.80 3.21 9.78
C ILE A 126 -14.34 2.75 9.70
N SER A 127 -14.04 1.55 10.17
CA SER A 127 -12.71 0.97 10.10
C SER A 127 -12.19 0.94 8.67
N TYR A 128 -13.00 0.48 7.71
CA TYR A 128 -12.64 0.45 6.29
C TYR A 128 -12.25 1.82 5.73
N LEU A 129 -12.93 2.89 6.14
CA LEU A 129 -12.64 4.25 5.68
C LEU A 129 -11.36 4.83 6.32
N MET A 130 -11.03 4.41 7.53
CA MET A 130 -9.95 4.98 8.33
C MET A 130 -8.63 4.18 8.23
N GLN A 131 -8.65 2.99 7.62
CA GLN A 131 -7.45 2.17 7.45
C GLN A 131 -6.66 2.58 6.20
N ASN A 132 -6.20 3.83 6.21
CA ASN A 132 -5.35 4.46 5.19
C ASN A 132 -4.09 5.00 5.86
N GLY A 133 -3.08 5.32 5.05
CA GLY A 133 -1.85 5.94 5.54
C GLY A 133 -1.17 6.82 4.49
N ASP A 134 -0.22 7.60 4.97
CA ASP A 134 0.60 8.50 4.17
C ASP A 134 1.81 7.80 3.59
N ILE A 135 2.24 6.73 4.23
CA ILE A 135 3.38 5.90 3.84
C ILE A 135 2.88 4.48 3.62
N LYS A 136 3.32 3.84 2.54
CA LYS A 136 2.99 2.46 2.20
C LYS A 136 4.24 1.66 1.93
N PHE A 137 4.24 0.43 2.40
CA PHE A 137 5.22 -0.57 2.01
C PHE A 137 4.55 -1.92 1.85
N VAL A 138 4.77 -2.57 0.70
CA VAL A 138 4.32 -3.93 0.40
C VAL A 138 5.48 -4.68 -0.25
N CYS A 139 5.70 -5.89 0.19
CA CYS A 139 6.67 -6.82 -0.39
C CYS A 139 6.00 -8.18 -0.57
N ASN A 140 6.07 -8.72 -1.78
CA ASN A 140 5.53 -10.03 -2.11
C ASN A 140 6.64 -10.89 -2.70
N LEU A 141 6.71 -12.14 -2.28
CA LEU A 141 7.57 -13.16 -2.85
C LEU A 141 6.71 -14.34 -3.27
N GLU A 142 6.79 -14.76 -4.53
CA GLU A 142 5.96 -15.83 -5.06
C GLU A 142 6.80 -16.80 -5.89
N TYR A 143 6.84 -18.04 -5.46
CA TYR A 143 7.38 -19.15 -6.26
C TYR A 143 6.25 -19.76 -7.08
N ARG A 144 6.44 -19.83 -8.39
CA ARG A 144 5.50 -20.41 -9.36
C ARG A 144 6.12 -21.61 -10.02
N CYS A 145 5.36 -22.70 -10.14
CA CYS A 145 5.77 -23.88 -10.87
C CYS A 145 4.62 -24.42 -11.72
N GLN A 146 4.94 -24.91 -12.90
CA GLN A 146 3.99 -25.64 -13.74
C GLN A 146 3.72 -26.99 -13.09
N LEU A 147 2.45 -27.34 -12.92
CA LEU A 147 2.04 -28.65 -12.39
C LEU A 147 1.80 -29.63 -13.53
N PHE A 148 0.87 -29.30 -14.43
CA PHE A 148 0.64 -30.07 -15.64
C PHE A 148 -0.15 -29.21 -16.66
N GLY A 149 0.17 -29.34 -17.96
CA GLY A 149 -0.48 -28.57 -19.02
C GLY A 149 -0.47 -27.08 -18.73
N SER A 150 -1.64 -26.45 -18.75
CA SER A 150 -1.85 -25.03 -18.47
C SER A 150 -2.05 -24.73 -16.97
N LEU A 151 -1.95 -25.72 -16.09
CA LEU A 151 -2.12 -25.52 -14.66
C LEU A 151 -0.78 -25.25 -13.97
N HIS A 152 -0.72 -24.13 -13.23
CA HIS A 152 0.44 -23.71 -12.45
C HIS A 152 0.07 -23.61 -10.96
N GLY A 153 0.97 -24.07 -10.12
CA GLY A 153 0.93 -23.86 -8.66
C GLY A 153 1.74 -22.63 -8.29
N ALA A 154 1.35 -22.00 -7.19
CA ALA A 154 2.11 -20.93 -6.57
C ALA A 154 2.18 -21.12 -5.06
N PHE A 155 3.32 -20.78 -4.48
CA PHE A 155 3.49 -20.55 -3.04
C PHE A 155 3.94 -19.12 -2.84
N PHE A 156 3.33 -18.41 -1.88
CA PHE A 156 3.61 -17.02 -1.70
C PHE A 156 3.80 -16.61 -0.24
N PHE A 157 4.53 -15.54 -0.06
CA PHE A 157 4.71 -14.82 1.19
C PHE A 157 4.56 -13.32 0.92
N ASP A 158 3.69 -12.65 1.69
CA ASP A 158 3.47 -11.22 1.57
C ASP A 158 3.74 -10.54 2.92
N ALA A 159 4.29 -9.34 2.86
CA ALA A 159 4.55 -8.48 4.01
C ALA A 159 4.20 -7.04 3.65
N GLY A 160 3.60 -6.30 4.58
CA GLY A 160 3.33 -4.88 4.32
C GLY A 160 2.51 -4.20 5.39
N ASN A 161 2.46 -2.88 5.31
CA ASN A 161 1.62 -2.02 6.13
C ASN A 161 1.51 -0.63 5.49
N VAL A 162 0.65 0.21 6.06
CA VAL A 162 0.63 1.65 5.87
C VAL A 162 0.86 2.36 7.19
N TRP A 163 1.34 3.60 7.16
CA TRP A 163 1.60 4.42 8.35
C TRP A 163 1.26 5.86 8.06
N ASN A 164 1.06 6.65 9.11
CA ASN A 164 0.93 8.09 9.05
C ASN A 164 2.29 8.76 9.33
N PHE A 165 2.48 9.99 8.83
CA PHE A 165 3.63 10.82 9.20
C PHE A 165 3.53 11.29 10.64
N ASP A 166 2.33 11.66 11.07
CA ASP A 166 2.04 12.14 12.40
C ASP A 166 0.91 11.33 13.03
N GLU A 167 0.95 11.19 14.35
CA GLU A 167 -0.10 10.61 15.17
C GLU A 167 -0.80 11.69 16.03
N ASP A 168 -0.46 12.96 15.82
CA ASP A 168 -1.01 14.08 16.56
C ASP A 168 -2.30 14.59 15.91
N TYR A 169 -3.41 14.05 16.36
CA TYR A 169 -4.75 14.44 15.94
C TYR A 169 -5.28 15.53 16.86
N ASP A 170 -6.05 16.48 16.32
CA ASP A 170 -6.68 17.55 17.12
C ASP A 170 -7.69 17.01 18.14
N ASP A 171 -8.40 15.93 17.76
CA ASP A 171 -9.36 15.27 18.64
C ASP A 171 -8.68 14.27 19.59
N ALA A 172 -8.96 14.40 20.91
CA ALA A 172 -8.39 13.55 21.94
C ALA A 172 -8.79 12.08 21.82
N ASP A 173 -9.97 11.79 21.27
CA ASP A 173 -10.41 10.41 21.06
C ASP A 173 -9.76 9.80 19.82
N ALA A 174 -9.55 10.59 18.75
CA ALA A 174 -8.77 10.17 17.61
C ALA A 174 -7.31 9.86 17.98
N ARG A 175 -6.68 10.69 18.82
CA ARG A 175 -5.32 10.42 19.34
C ARG A 175 -5.20 9.06 20.03
N LYS A 176 -6.20 8.68 20.84
CA LYS A 176 -6.19 7.37 21.51
C LYS A 176 -6.37 6.20 20.55
N VAL A 177 -7.20 6.41 19.54
CA VAL A 177 -7.52 5.36 18.55
C VAL A 177 -6.35 5.12 17.62
N PHE A 178 -5.70 6.18 17.17
CA PHE A 178 -4.56 6.11 16.24
C PHE A 178 -3.20 6.17 16.96
N ALA A 179 -3.17 5.95 18.26
CA ALA A 179 -1.91 5.78 18.97
C ALA A 179 -1.08 4.69 18.25
N ASP A 180 0.20 4.95 18.06
CA ASP A 180 1.13 4.07 17.32
C ASP A 180 0.87 3.93 15.81
N SER A 181 0.09 4.82 15.17
CA SER A 181 -0.07 4.83 13.71
C SER A 181 1.16 5.41 12.97
N LYS A 182 1.98 6.16 13.68
CA LYS A 182 3.15 6.86 13.14
C LYS A 182 4.25 5.90 12.70
N PHE A 183 4.83 6.20 11.54
CA PHE A 183 5.99 5.48 11.02
C PHE A 183 7.19 5.59 11.96
N SER A 184 7.86 4.47 12.21
CA SER A 184 9.09 4.42 12.99
C SER A 184 10.05 3.36 12.42
N PHE A 185 11.28 3.77 12.08
CA PHE A 185 12.30 2.84 11.60
C PHE A 185 12.64 1.74 12.61
N SER A 186 12.60 2.05 13.92
CA SER A 186 12.90 1.07 14.96
C SER A 186 11.84 -0.02 15.09
N ARG A 187 10.60 0.27 14.70
CA ARG A 187 9.45 -0.66 14.75
C ARG A 187 9.08 -1.23 13.39
N PHE A 188 9.71 -0.76 12.31
CA PHE A 188 9.31 -1.08 10.93
C PHE A 188 9.01 -2.57 10.72
N PHE A 189 9.91 -3.47 11.10
CA PHE A 189 9.71 -4.91 10.93
C PHE A 189 8.63 -5.49 11.84
N ASN A 190 8.44 -4.94 13.04
CA ASN A 190 7.41 -5.37 13.98
C ASN A 190 6.01 -4.85 13.60
N ASP A 191 5.96 -3.79 12.81
CA ASP A 191 4.71 -3.20 12.34
C ASP A 191 4.24 -3.82 11.01
N LEU A 192 4.99 -4.75 10.40
CA LEU A 192 4.56 -5.42 9.18
C LEU A 192 3.53 -6.51 9.49
N ALA A 193 2.39 -6.46 8.79
CA ALA A 193 1.52 -7.62 8.68
C ALA A 193 2.15 -8.65 7.74
N LEU A 194 2.09 -9.92 8.11
CA LEU A 194 2.68 -11.02 7.35
C LEU A 194 1.61 -12.05 6.99
N ASN A 195 1.67 -12.58 5.79
CA ASN A 195 0.86 -13.71 5.38
C ASN A 195 1.64 -14.66 4.46
N THR A 196 1.12 -15.86 4.35
CA THR A 196 1.59 -16.87 3.40
C THR A 196 0.41 -17.62 2.82
N GLY A 197 0.63 -18.33 1.74
CA GLY A 197 -0.44 -19.14 1.15
C GLY A 197 -0.01 -19.86 -0.11
N VAL A 198 -0.99 -20.54 -0.67
CA VAL A 198 -0.87 -21.28 -1.92
C VAL A 198 -1.84 -20.74 -2.95
N GLY A 199 -1.51 -20.91 -4.22
CA GLY A 199 -2.35 -20.45 -5.30
C GLY A 199 -2.35 -21.41 -6.48
N LEU A 200 -3.43 -21.38 -7.23
CA LEU A 200 -3.55 -22.05 -8.52
C LEU A 200 -3.76 -20.99 -9.61
N ARG A 201 -3.14 -21.24 -10.74
CA ARG A 201 -3.23 -20.42 -11.95
C ARG A 201 -3.56 -21.33 -13.12
N TYR A 202 -4.66 -21.08 -13.79
CA TYR A 202 -5.02 -21.81 -15.00
C TYR A 202 -4.96 -20.86 -16.20
N ASP A 203 -3.99 -21.11 -17.07
CA ASP A 203 -3.71 -20.28 -18.23
C ASP A 203 -4.50 -20.80 -19.43
N LEU A 204 -5.41 -19.95 -19.94
CA LEU A 204 -6.27 -20.21 -21.09
C LEU A 204 -5.81 -19.42 -22.33
N ASP A 205 -4.55 -18.95 -22.37
CA ASP A 205 -3.95 -18.08 -23.40
C ASP A 205 -4.55 -16.66 -23.44
N PHE A 206 -5.87 -16.52 -23.47
CA PHE A 206 -6.57 -15.23 -23.50
C PHE A 206 -7.01 -14.75 -22.11
N LEU A 207 -6.98 -15.63 -21.11
CA LEU A 207 -7.41 -15.36 -19.74
C LEU A 207 -6.66 -16.26 -18.76
N ILE A 208 -6.19 -15.69 -17.65
CA ILE A 208 -5.61 -16.44 -16.54
C ILE A 208 -6.59 -16.43 -15.37
N LEU A 209 -7.11 -17.61 -15.01
CA LEU A 209 -7.88 -17.79 -13.78
C LEU A 209 -6.93 -17.97 -12.61
N ARG A 210 -7.18 -17.21 -11.55
CA ARG A 210 -6.35 -17.21 -10.36
C ARG A 210 -7.18 -17.51 -9.11
N LEU A 211 -6.74 -18.52 -8.35
CA LEU A 211 -7.31 -18.86 -7.04
C LEU A 211 -6.19 -18.86 -6.01
N ASP A 212 -6.29 -18.01 -5.00
CA ASP A 212 -5.33 -17.94 -3.90
C ASP A 212 -6.02 -18.26 -2.58
N TRP A 213 -5.34 -19.06 -1.75
CA TRP A 213 -5.71 -19.31 -0.38
C TRP A 213 -4.57 -18.87 0.54
N GLY A 214 -4.82 -17.83 1.33
CA GLY A 214 -3.84 -17.20 2.21
C GLY A 214 -4.20 -17.35 3.68
N ILE A 215 -3.18 -17.43 4.52
CA ILE A 215 -3.27 -17.49 5.98
C ILE A 215 -2.46 -16.33 6.55
N GLY A 216 -3.07 -15.52 7.42
CA GLY A 216 -2.38 -14.47 8.19
C GLY A 216 -1.43 -15.11 9.19
N LEU A 217 -0.18 -14.65 9.21
CA LEU A 217 0.85 -15.10 10.15
C LEU A 217 1.07 -14.10 11.28
N HIS A 218 1.03 -12.81 10.96
CA HIS A 218 1.27 -11.73 11.91
C HIS A 218 0.41 -10.52 11.60
N MET A 219 -0.17 -9.93 12.65
CA MET A 219 -0.81 -8.63 12.63
C MET A 219 0.04 -7.62 13.41
N PRO A 220 0.09 -6.34 13.00
CA PRO A 220 0.95 -5.35 13.64
C PRO A 220 0.47 -4.89 15.02
N PHE A 221 -0.70 -5.32 15.49
CA PHE A 221 -1.25 -5.00 16.80
C PHE A 221 -1.32 -6.24 17.70
N ASP A 222 -1.46 -6.02 19.01
CA ASP A 222 -1.55 -7.12 19.97
C ASP A 222 -2.91 -7.84 19.86
N THR A 223 -2.85 -9.10 19.49
CA THR A 223 -4.00 -10.03 19.40
C THR A 223 -4.09 -10.95 20.62
N GLY A 224 -3.37 -10.64 21.70
CA GLY A 224 -3.20 -11.54 22.86
C GLY A 224 -2.12 -12.61 22.65
N LYS A 225 -1.48 -12.66 21.46
CA LYS A 225 -0.39 -13.57 21.11
C LYS A 225 0.75 -12.81 20.41
N ALA A 226 1.01 -11.58 20.81
CA ALA A 226 1.99 -10.69 20.20
C ALA A 226 1.84 -10.55 18.67
N GLY A 227 0.59 -10.60 18.17
CA GLY A 227 0.27 -10.49 16.75
C GLY A 227 0.43 -11.77 15.94
N TYR A 228 1.05 -12.82 16.46
CA TYR A 228 1.28 -14.06 15.71
C TYR A 228 0.09 -15.04 15.81
N PHE A 229 -0.15 -15.78 14.71
CA PHE A 229 -1.15 -16.86 14.61
C PHE A 229 -2.52 -16.45 15.15
N ASN A 230 -3.02 -15.31 14.69
CA ASN A 230 -4.35 -14.87 15.03
C ASN A 230 -5.39 -15.75 14.33
N ASN A 231 -6.05 -16.63 15.11
CA ASN A 231 -7.19 -17.42 14.67
C ASN A 231 -8.47 -16.60 14.92
N ASN A 232 -8.74 -15.61 14.10
CA ASN A 232 -10.07 -14.99 14.00
C ASN A 232 -10.79 -15.48 12.76
#